data_6832ffa67c6f5a6f37eecda8d030ae45
#
_entry.id   6832ffa67c6f5a6f37eecda8d030ae45
#
_cell.length_a   1.000
_cell.length_b   1.000
_cell.length_c   1.000
_cell.angle_alpha   90.00
_cell.angle_beta   90.00
_cell.angle_gamma   90.00
#
_symmetry.space_group_name_H-M   'P 1'
#
loop_
_entity.id
_entity.type
_entity.pdbx_description
1 polymer ?
#
loop_
_entity_poly.entity_id
_entity_poly.type
_entity_poly.pdbx_seq_one_letter_code
_entity_poly.pdbx_strand_id
1 'polypeptide(L)'
;MLSSSAFNAFLKTLEEPPPYAIFILATTEKHKILPTILSRCQIFDFKRITVNDTVEHLQEICGKEDIKAEKAALQVIAQKSEGCLRDALSILDKIVSFTNGELDYANTLEHLNILDADYYFKLLAFMQQQDLAGAMLLYDDINRKGFEGDLVVNGFAEFARNLLVCKDEKAAGLLEVVDSFKDKYIATAKNVSPALLISALNILNDTEINYKAARNKRLHVELAIIKLCYLQQAIELSSEANGLSKKKWIDAPLALRTAAIKPMSGNLPAAGSSRDIQQGTVIKRSQQNKLNEAKLIIETPVPVKRPVSAWPAA
;
A
#
# COMPACT_ATOMS: atom_id res chain seq x y z
N MET A 1 -23.38 9.87 8.90
CA MET A 1 -23.20 10.44 10.26
C MET A 1 -24.29 11.48 10.51
N LEU A 2 -24.81 11.57 11.74
CA LEU A 2 -25.72 12.63 12.12
C LEU A 2 -24.96 13.96 12.19
N SER A 3 -25.60 15.07 11.77
CA SER A 3 -25.03 16.40 11.93
C SER A 3 -25.00 16.83 13.40
N SER A 4 -24.14 17.79 13.77
CA SER A 4 -24.08 18.32 15.14
C SER A 4 -25.42 18.91 15.61
N SER A 5 -26.18 19.51 14.70
CA SER A 5 -27.53 20.04 15.01
C SER A 5 -28.55 18.92 15.31
N ALA A 6 -28.46 17.80 14.57
CA ALA A 6 -29.31 16.64 14.84
C ALA A 6 -28.94 15.97 16.17
N PHE A 7 -27.64 15.90 16.51
CA PHE A 7 -27.21 15.41 17.82
C PHE A 7 -27.75 16.28 18.96
N ASN A 8 -27.70 17.60 18.83
CA ASN A 8 -28.21 18.51 19.84
C ASN A 8 -29.75 18.38 20.04
N ALA A 9 -30.50 18.21 18.95
CA ALA A 9 -31.96 17.97 19.03
C ALA A 9 -32.30 16.65 19.75
N PHE A 10 -31.38 15.66 19.65
CA PHE A 10 -31.56 14.34 20.25
C PHE A 10 -31.22 14.28 21.74
N LEU A 11 -30.46 15.26 22.26
CA LEU A 11 -30.02 15.28 23.67
C LEU A 11 -31.16 15.22 24.64
N LYS A 12 -32.25 15.99 24.40
CA LYS A 12 -33.43 16.01 25.29
C LYS A 12 -34.11 14.64 25.39
N THR A 13 -34.18 13.92 24.27
CA THR A 13 -34.79 12.58 24.24
C THR A 13 -33.89 11.52 24.90
N LEU A 14 -32.57 11.73 24.92
CA LEU A 14 -31.63 10.86 25.63
C LEU A 14 -31.64 11.12 27.15
N GLU A 15 -31.95 12.34 27.59
CA GLU A 15 -32.07 12.67 29.00
C GLU A 15 -33.35 12.08 29.62
N GLU A 16 -34.47 12.14 28.90
CA GLU A 16 -35.76 11.63 29.31
C GLU A 16 -36.31 10.66 28.24
N PRO A 17 -35.74 9.44 28.13
CA PRO A 17 -36.19 8.50 27.13
C PRO A 17 -37.60 7.97 27.45
N PRO A 18 -38.46 7.81 26.42
CA PRO A 18 -39.74 7.13 26.60
C PRO A 18 -39.54 5.71 27.14
N PRO A 19 -40.36 5.20 28.06
CA PRO A 19 -40.14 3.93 28.75
C PRO A 19 -40.17 2.71 27.80
N TYR A 20 -40.68 2.88 26.60
CA TYR A 20 -40.77 1.84 25.55
C TYR A 20 -39.66 1.96 24.46
N ALA A 21 -38.73 2.93 24.58
CA ALA A 21 -37.73 3.17 23.55
C ALA A 21 -36.31 2.90 24.07
N ILE A 22 -35.53 2.12 23.31
CA ILE A 22 -34.12 1.90 23.54
C ILE A 22 -33.36 2.52 22.37
N PHE A 23 -32.37 3.36 22.67
CA PHE A 23 -31.53 4.00 21.66
C PHE A 23 -30.21 3.29 21.55
N ILE A 24 -29.85 2.81 20.34
CA ILE A 24 -28.56 2.16 20.03
C ILE A 24 -27.83 3.05 19.04
N LEU A 25 -26.68 3.58 19.45
CA LEU A 25 -25.77 4.37 18.61
C LEU A 25 -24.59 3.51 18.23
N ALA A 26 -24.45 3.20 16.94
CA ALA A 26 -23.32 2.43 16.42
C ALA A 26 -22.38 3.34 15.63
N THR A 27 -21.09 3.30 15.94
CA THR A 27 -20.07 4.09 15.25
C THR A 27 -18.72 3.38 15.28
N THR A 28 -17.92 3.58 14.24
CA THR A 28 -16.51 3.20 14.21
C THR A 28 -15.60 4.28 14.81
N GLU A 29 -16.13 5.51 15.03
CA GLU A 29 -15.36 6.69 15.43
C GLU A 29 -15.98 7.33 16.69
N LYS A 30 -15.69 6.73 17.84
CA LYS A 30 -16.16 7.21 19.14
C LYS A 30 -15.82 8.69 19.41
N HIS A 31 -14.63 9.13 18.97
CA HIS A 31 -14.16 10.50 19.19
C HIS A 31 -14.97 11.58 18.44
N LYS A 32 -15.75 11.19 17.43
CA LYS A 32 -16.64 12.11 16.69
C LYS A 32 -18.00 12.27 17.34
N ILE A 33 -18.33 11.49 18.38
CA ILE A 33 -19.57 11.64 19.15
C ILE A 33 -19.33 12.68 20.25
N LEU A 34 -20.31 13.56 20.43
CA LEU A 34 -20.24 14.61 21.46
C LEU A 34 -20.12 14.01 22.87
N PRO A 35 -19.20 14.52 23.72
CA PRO A 35 -19.06 14.03 25.10
C PRO A 35 -20.34 14.06 25.90
N THR A 36 -21.25 15.02 25.62
CA THR A 36 -22.57 15.14 26.23
C THR A 36 -23.49 13.95 25.96
N ILE A 37 -23.33 13.29 24.82
CA ILE A 37 -24.06 12.06 24.47
C ILE A 37 -23.39 10.85 25.13
N LEU A 38 -22.04 10.76 25.05
CA LEU A 38 -21.31 9.68 25.66
C LEU A 38 -21.54 9.56 27.17
N SER A 39 -21.73 10.68 27.86
CA SER A 39 -22.02 10.69 29.30
C SER A 39 -23.40 10.14 29.67
N ARG A 40 -24.31 10.00 28.69
CA ARG A 40 -25.70 9.49 28.89
C ARG A 40 -25.90 8.11 28.27
N CYS A 41 -24.86 7.52 27.71
CA CYS A 41 -24.92 6.21 27.07
C CYS A 41 -23.99 5.23 27.78
N GLN A 42 -24.41 3.98 27.83
CA GLN A 42 -23.51 2.89 28.17
C GLN A 42 -22.66 2.57 26.94
N ILE A 43 -21.35 2.53 27.12
CA ILE A 43 -20.40 2.34 26.02
C ILE A 43 -19.96 0.88 25.99
N PHE A 44 -20.09 0.26 24.82
CA PHE A 44 -19.59 -1.08 24.52
C PHE A 44 -18.56 -0.96 23.40
N ASP A 45 -17.31 -1.29 23.70
CA ASP A 45 -16.23 -1.28 22.72
C ASP A 45 -16.07 -2.70 22.14
N PHE A 46 -16.32 -2.84 20.84
CA PHE A 46 -16.12 -4.08 20.09
C PHE A 46 -14.75 -4.08 19.44
N LYS A 47 -14.01 -5.16 19.61
CA LYS A 47 -12.72 -5.37 18.95
C LYS A 47 -12.94 -6.06 17.60
N ARG A 48 -11.94 -5.94 16.71
CA ARG A 48 -11.90 -6.75 15.47
C ARG A 48 -11.80 -8.23 15.85
N ILE A 49 -12.46 -9.07 15.06
CA ILE A 49 -12.39 -10.53 15.22
C ILE A 49 -11.01 -11.00 14.74
N THR A 50 -10.41 -11.94 15.44
CA THR A 50 -9.12 -12.51 15.02
C THR A 50 -9.27 -13.36 13.77
N VAL A 51 -8.18 -13.52 13.00
CA VAL A 51 -8.18 -14.37 11.81
C VAL A 51 -8.58 -15.80 12.16
N ASN A 52 -8.08 -16.33 13.28
CA ASN A 52 -8.37 -17.69 13.72
C ASN A 52 -9.85 -17.89 14.06
N ASP A 53 -10.43 -16.98 14.87
CA ASP A 53 -11.85 -17.04 15.22
C ASP A 53 -12.75 -16.92 13.98
N THR A 54 -12.34 -16.09 13.00
CA THR A 54 -13.04 -15.96 11.72
C THR A 54 -12.98 -17.27 10.94
N VAL A 55 -11.82 -17.92 10.84
CA VAL A 55 -11.63 -19.20 10.15
C VAL A 55 -12.48 -20.29 10.81
N GLU A 56 -12.47 -20.41 12.13
CA GLU A 56 -13.28 -21.40 12.85
C GLU A 56 -14.76 -21.20 12.56
N HIS A 57 -15.24 -19.96 12.62
CA HIS A 57 -16.65 -19.68 12.33
C HIS A 57 -17.05 -19.94 10.87
N LEU A 58 -16.19 -19.57 9.90
CA LEU A 58 -16.40 -19.90 8.50
C LEU A 58 -16.42 -21.42 8.27
N GLN A 59 -15.58 -22.17 8.96
CA GLN A 59 -15.52 -23.61 8.88
C GLN A 59 -16.80 -24.28 9.43
N GLU A 60 -17.35 -23.75 10.53
CA GLU A 60 -18.64 -24.19 11.07
C GLU A 60 -19.79 -23.96 10.07
N ILE A 61 -19.80 -22.80 9.40
CA ILE A 61 -20.82 -22.49 8.40
C ILE A 61 -20.70 -23.42 7.20
N CYS A 62 -19.48 -23.59 6.66
CA CYS A 62 -19.25 -24.52 5.56
C CYS A 62 -19.70 -25.95 5.89
N GLY A 63 -19.47 -26.40 7.13
CA GLY A 63 -19.93 -27.73 7.58
C GLY A 63 -21.46 -27.84 7.70
N LYS A 64 -22.17 -26.74 7.98
CA LYS A 64 -23.65 -26.72 8.04
C LYS A 64 -24.31 -26.68 6.67
N GLU A 65 -23.64 -26.06 5.70
CA GLU A 65 -24.12 -25.84 4.33
C GLU A 65 -23.58 -26.91 3.35
N ASP A 66 -22.90 -27.98 3.84
CA ASP A 66 -22.27 -29.04 3.05
C ASP A 66 -21.26 -28.50 2.00
N ILE A 67 -20.59 -27.40 2.28
CA ILE A 67 -19.57 -26.79 1.42
C ILE A 67 -18.22 -27.42 1.72
N LYS A 68 -17.54 -27.93 0.70
CA LYS A 68 -16.18 -28.45 0.81
C LYS A 68 -15.19 -27.29 0.79
N ALA A 69 -14.68 -26.92 1.96
CA ALA A 69 -13.76 -25.81 2.09
C ALA A 69 -12.38 -26.27 2.57
N GLU A 70 -11.35 -25.86 1.84
CA GLU A 70 -9.95 -26.01 2.26
C GLU A 70 -9.62 -24.95 3.35
N LYS A 71 -8.96 -25.37 4.45
CA LYS A 71 -8.58 -24.45 5.52
C LYS A 71 -7.74 -23.28 5.02
N ALA A 72 -6.84 -23.50 4.05
CA ALA A 72 -6.01 -22.46 3.46
C ALA A 72 -6.85 -21.39 2.74
N ALA A 73 -7.91 -21.80 2.03
CA ALA A 73 -8.85 -20.87 1.40
C ALA A 73 -9.58 -20.00 2.43
N LEU A 74 -10.05 -20.60 3.52
CA LEU A 74 -10.72 -19.87 4.61
C LEU A 74 -9.77 -18.89 5.31
N GLN A 75 -8.48 -19.22 5.45
CA GLN A 75 -7.48 -18.32 5.99
C GLN A 75 -7.27 -17.09 5.10
N VAL A 76 -7.22 -17.25 3.79
CA VAL A 76 -7.13 -16.13 2.83
C VAL A 76 -8.35 -15.21 2.94
N ILE A 77 -9.56 -15.79 3.02
CA ILE A 77 -10.80 -15.01 3.19
C ILE A 77 -10.77 -14.21 4.50
N ALA A 78 -10.37 -14.86 5.61
CA ALA A 78 -10.30 -14.23 6.91
C ALA A 78 -9.27 -13.08 6.95
N GLN A 79 -8.11 -13.25 6.31
CA GLN A 79 -7.10 -12.19 6.17
C GLN A 79 -7.65 -11.00 5.38
N LYS A 80 -8.29 -11.27 4.23
CA LYS A 80 -8.85 -10.23 3.36
C LYS A 80 -9.99 -9.44 4.00
N SER A 81 -10.72 -10.05 4.93
CA SER A 81 -11.83 -9.41 5.65
C SER A 81 -11.38 -8.48 6.79
N GLU A 82 -10.10 -8.48 7.15
CA GLU A 82 -9.51 -7.61 8.18
C GLU A 82 -10.27 -7.60 9.52
N GLY A 83 -10.84 -8.74 9.91
CA GLY A 83 -11.61 -8.90 11.15
C GLY A 83 -13.06 -8.39 11.07
N CYS A 84 -13.59 -8.18 9.85
CA CYS A 84 -14.99 -7.89 9.60
C CYS A 84 -15.73 -9.16 9.15
N LEU A 85 -16.54 -9.75 10.03
CA LEU A 85 -17.25 -11.00 9.75
C LEU A 85 -18.25 -10.86 8.58
N ARG A 86 -18.90 -9.70 8.44
CA ARG A 86 -19.82 -9.44 7.33
C ARG A 86 -19.11 -9.56 5.97
N ASP A 87 -17.91 -8.96 5.88
CA ASP A 87 -17.12 -8.98 4.66
C ASP A 87 -16.60 -10.39 4.38
N ALA A 88 -16.17 -11.12 5.41
CA ALA A 88 -15.76 -12.51 5.30
C ALA A 88 -16.88 -13.41 4.73
N LEU A 89 -18.10 -13.28 5.27
CA LEU A 89 -19.26 -14.03 4.79
C LEU A 89 -19.65 -13.62 3.37
N SER A 90 -19.59 -12.33 3.04
CA SER A 90 -19.90 -11.85 1.69
C SER A 90 -18.88 -12.34 0.65
N ILE A 91 -17.62 -12.45 1.04
CA ILE A 91 -16.56 -13.04 0.19
C ILE A 91 -16.80 -14.53 0.03
N LEU A 92 -17.06 -15.25 1.12
CA LEU A 92 -17.35 -16.68 1.11
C LEU A 92 -18.51 -16.99 0.16
N ASP A 93 -19.64 -16.31 0.33
CA ASP A 93 -20.85 -16.50 -0.48
C ASP A 93 -20.58 -16.27 -1.97
N LYS A 94 -19.84 -15.23 -2.33
CA LYS A 94 -19.43 -14.97 -3.70
C LYS A 94 -18.61 -16.12 -4.28
N ILE A 95 -17.56 -16.58 -3.57
CA ILE A 95 -16.68 -17.63 -4.09
C ILE A 95 -17.45 -18.95 -4.22
N VAL A 96 -18.25 -19.34 -3.23
CA VAL A 96 -19.09 -20.53 -3.27
C VAL A 96 -20.05 -20.51 -4.45
N SER A 97 -20.66 -19.36 -4.74
CA SER A 97 -21.56 -19.19 -5.88
C SER A 97 -20.86 -19.38 -7.23
N PHE A 98 -19.57 -19.02 -7.34
CA PHE A 98 -18.80 -19.22 -8.57
C PHE A 98 -18.21 -20.63 -8.71
N THR A 99 -17.89 -21.30 -7.60
CA THR A 99 -17.18 -22.58 -7.58
C THR A 99 -18.10 -23.79 -7.39
N ASN A 100 -19.42 -23.60 -7.41
CA ASN A 100 -20.42 -24.66 -7.18
C ASN A 100 -20.21 -25.46 -5.87
N GLY A 101 -19.75 -24.78 -4.81
CA GLY A 101 -19.61 -25.37 -3.47
C GLY A 101 -18.25 -26.00 -3.17
N GLU A 102 -17.26 -25.89 -4.04
CA GLU A 102 -15.89 -26.32 -3.76
C GLU A 102 -14.98 -25.11 -3.55
N LEU A 103 -14.52 -24.92 -2.31
CA LEU A 103 -13.64 -23.82 -1.91
C LEU A 103 -12.20 -24.30 -1.84
N ASP A 104 -11.48 -24.15 -2.92
CA ASP A 104 -10.08 -24.47 -3.12
C ASP A 104 -9.20 -23.22 -2.95
N TYR A 105 -7.98 -23.39 -2.47
CA TYR A 105 -7.02 -22.29 -2.27
C TYR A 105 -6.74 -21.52 -3.57
N ALA A 106 -6.48 -22.23 -4.68
CA ALA A 106 -6.14 -21.60 -5.95
C ALA A 106 -7.31 -20.77 -6.52
N ASN A 107 -8.53 -21.31 -6.50
CA ASN A 107 -9.74 -20.61 -6.95
C ASN A 107 -10.02 -19.39 -6.07
N THR A 108 -9.79 -19.49 -4.77
CA THR A 108 -9.97 -18.36 -3.83
C THR A 108 -9.03 -17.22 -4.14
N LEU A 109 -7.74 -17.48 -4.42
CA LEU A 109 -6.78 -16.46 -4.81
C LEU A 109 -7.18 -15.76 -6.11
N GLU A 110 -7.60 -16.53 -7.11
CA GLU A 110 -8.03 -16.00 -8.41
C GLU A 110 -9.24 -15.07 -8.25
N HIS A 111 -10.28 -15.50 -7.54
CA HIS A 111 -11.48 -14.70 -7.31
C HIS A 111 -11.26 -13.44 -6.47
N LEU A 112 -10.31 -13.49 -5.55
CA LEU A 112 -9.94 -12.33 -4.72
C LEU A 112 -8.90 -11.43 -5.40
N ASN A 113 -8.42 -11.81 -6.58
CA ASN A 113 -7.33 -11.13 -7.28
C ASN A 113 -6.09 -10.96 -6.39
N ILE A 114 -5.72 -12.03 -5.67
CA ILE A 114 -4.55 -12.08 -4.79
C ILE A 114 -3.47 -12.88 -5.51
N LEU A 115 -2.27 -12.30 -5.59
CA LEU A 115 -1.12 -13.00 -6.17
C LEU A 115 -0.58 -14.03 -5.18
N ASP A 116 -0.38 -15.27 -5.65
CA ASP A 116 0.15 -16.36 -4.83
C ASP A 116 1.53 -16.01 -4.26
N ALA A 117 1.75 -16.37 -2.99
CA ALA A 117 3.02 -16.17 -2.29
C ALA A 117 4.23 -16.78 -3.03
N ASP A 118 4.03 -17.85 -3.80
CA ASP A 118 5.09 -18.50 -4.58
C ASP A 118 5.74 -17.57 -5.62
N TYR A 119 5.02 -16.60 -6.16
CA TYR A 119 5.58 -15.60 -7.06
C TYR A 119 6.60 -14.71 -6.34
N TYR A 120 6.33 -14.33 -5.10
CA TYR A 120 7.24 -13.51 -4.31
C TYR A 120 8.49 -14.28 -3.89
N PHE A 121 8.37 -15.56 -3.57
CA PHE A 121 9.55 -16.43 -3.33
C PHE A 121 10.42 -16.56 -4.57
N LYS A 122 9.84 -16.73 -5.76
CA LYS A 122 10.58 -16.78 -7.04
C LYS A 122 11.26 -15.43 -7.32
N LEU A 123 10.55 -14.32 -7.12
CA LEU A 123 11.11 -12.99 -7.33
C LEU A 123 12.33 -12.74 -6.41
N LEU A 124 12.22 -13.12 -5.13
CA LEU A 124 13.34 -13.05 -4.19
C LEU A 124 14.53 -13.92 -4.63
N ALA A 125 14.28 -15.12 -5.13
CA ALA A 125 15.33 -16.00 -5.63
C ALA A 125 16.07 -15.38 -6.84
N PHE A 126 15.36 -14.79 -7.80
CA PHE A 126 15.96 -14.07 -8.92
C PHE A 126 16.75 -12.83 -8.46
N MET A 127 16.27 -12.10 -7.46
CA MET A 127 17.01 -10.98 -6.86
C MET A 127 18.33 -11.45 -6.23
N GLN A 128 18.34 -12.56 -5.49
CA GLN A 128 19.53 -13.11 -4.87
C GLN A 128 20.55 -13.65 -5.90
N GLN A 129 20.07 -14.19 -7.03
CA GLN A 129 20.88 -14.67 -8.13
C GLN A 129 21.28 -13.55 -9.11
N GLN A 130 20.78 -12.33 -8.91
CA GLN A 130 20.96 -11.19 -9.83
C GLN A 130 20.46 -11.49 -11.25
N ASP A 131 19.49 -12.40 -11.38
CA ASP A 131 18.86 -12.74 -12.65
C ASP A 131 17.74 -11.76 -12.99
N LEU A 132 18.12 -10.67 -13.64
CA LEU A 132 17.17 -9.67 -14.12
C LEU A 132 16.22 -10.24 -15.18
N ALA A 133 16.71 -11.11 -16.06
CA ALA A 133 15.89 -11.65 -17.14
C ALA A 133 14.76 -12.52 -16.57
N GLY A 134 15.07 -13.41 -15.63
CA GLY A 134 14.08 -14.23 -14.93
C GLY A 134 13.06 -13.39 -14.18
N ALA A 135 13.49 -12.34 -13.47
CA ALA A 135 12.60 -11.44 -12.74
C ALA A 135 11.64 -10.67 -13.68
N MET A 136 12.14 -10.18 -14.82
CA MET A 136 11.32 -9.47 -15.81
C MET A 136 10.31 -10.39 -16.51
N LEU A 137 10.70 -11.61 -16.85
CA LEU A 137 9.80 -12.60 -17.44
C LEU A 137 8.71 -13.02 -16.43
N LEU A 138 9.07 -13.18 -15.16
CA LEU A 138 8.09 -13.45 -14.10
C LEU A 138 7.08 -12.31 -13.98
N TYR A 139 7.53 -11.06 -14.00
CA TYR A 139 6.65 -9.90 -13.96
C TYR A 139 5.75 -9.80 -15.19
N ASP A 140 6.24 -10.13 -16.39
CA ASP A 140 5.42 -10.19 -17.60
C ASP A 140 4.33 -11.28 -17.50
N ASP A 141 4.65 -12.46 -16.94
CA ASP A 141 3.67 -13.53 -16.67
C ASP A 141 2.56 -13.06 -15.71
N ILE A 142 2.95 -12.37 -14.63
CA ILE A 142 1.99 -11.79 -13.67
C ILE A 142 1.07 -10.77 -14.37
N ASN A 143 1.62 -9.88 -15.19
CA ASN A 143 0.82 -8.90 -15.94
C ASN A 143 -0.13 -9.56 -16.94
N ARG A 144 0.30 -10.65 -17.61
CA ARG A 144 -0.55 -11.42 -18.55
C ARG A 144 -1.73 -12.08 -17.85
N LYS A 145 -1.59 -12.43 -16.57
CA LYS A 145 -2.67 -12.95 -15.72
C LYS A 145 -3.64 -11.88 -15.25
N GLY A 146 -3.39 -10.61 -15.58
CA GLY A 146 -4.27 -9.48 -15.26
C GLY A 146 -4.00 -8.80 -13.92
N PHE A 147 -2.91 -9.15 -13.22
CA PHE A 147 -2.56 -8.47 -11.97
C PHE A 147 -1.95 -7.09 -12.25
N GLU A 148 -2.42 -6.08 -11.52
CA GLU A 148 -1.88 -4.73 -11.63
C GLU A 148 -0.52 -4.62 -10.90
N GLY A 149 0.33 -3.69 -11.40
CA GLY A 149 1.68 -3.53 -10.87
C GLY A 149 1.75 -3.04 -9.42
N ASP A 150 0.77 -2.28 -8.94
CA ASP A 150 0.67 -1.84 -7.54
C ASP A 150 0.46 -3.03 -6.59
N LEU A 151 -0.35 -4.00 -7.00
CA LEU A 151 -0.60 -5.21 -6.24
C LEU A 151 0.67 -6.05 -6.09
N VAL A 152 1.51 -6.09 -7.14
CA VAL A 152 2.80 -6.77 -7.10
C VAL A 152 3.76 -6.06 -6.14
N VAL A 153 3.84 -4.72 -6.20
CA VAL A 153 4.72 -3.92 -5.35
C VAL A 153 4.31 -4.04 -3.88
N ASN A 154 3.02 -3.86 -3.58
CA ASN A 154 2.49 -3.94 -2.21
C ASN A 154 2.62 -5.34 -1.63
N GLY A 155 2.25 -6.37 -2.40
CA GLY A 155 2.38 -7.75 -1.96
C GLY A 155 3.85 -8.17 -1.73
N PHE A 156 4.78 -7.67 -2.56
CA PHE A 156 6.21 -7.92 -2.33
C PHE A 156 6.76 -7.16 -1.12
N ALA A 157 6.25 -5.96 -0.83
CA ALA A 157 6.60 -5.23 0.39
C ALA A 157 6.10 -5.96 1.64
N GLU A 158 4.87 -6.46 1.62
CA GLU A 158 4.31 -7.28 2.69
C GLU A 158 5.10 -8.58 2.89
N PHE A 159 5.47 -9.25 1.80
CA PHE A 159 6.31 -10.43 1.81
C PHE A 159 7.69 -10.15 2.46
N ALA A 160 8.36 -9.06 2.08
CA ALA A 160 9.65 -8.67 2.65
C ALA A 160 9.53 -8.30 4.15
N ARG A 161 8.44 -7.63 4.55
CA ARG A 161 8.12 -7.36 5.96
C ARG A 161 7.92 -8.66 6.73
N ASN A 162 7.19 -9.62 6.19
CA ASN A 162 6.95 -10.90 6.84
C ASN A 162 8.25 -11.71 7.01
N LEU A 163 9.17 -11.66 6.05
CA LEU A 163 10.51 -12.25 6.20
C LEU A 163 11.33 -11.57 7.32
N LEU A 164 11.23 -10.25 7.50
CA LEU A 164 11.88 -9.55 8.61
C LEU A 164 11.31 -9.97 9.97
N VAL A 165 9.99 -10.11 10.07
CA VAL A 165 9.32 -10.59 11.28
C VAL A 165 9.76 -12.01 11.62
N CYS A 166 9.92 -12.90 10.63
CA CYS A 166 10.41 -14.28 10.86
C CYS A 166 11.86 -14.39 11.33
N LYS A 167 12.62 -13.30 11.31
CA LYS A 167 14.00 -13.32 11.85
C LYS A 167 14.07 -13.34 13.35
N ASP A 168 13.06 -12.86 14.04
CA ASP A 168 12.93 -12.91 15.50
C ASP A 168 11.87 -13.94 15.85
N GLU A 169 12.26 -14.99 16.56
CA GLU A 169 11.34 -16.06 16.99
C GLU A 169 10.20 -15.53 17.87
N LYS A 170 10.44 -14.44 18.62
CA LYS A 170 9.40 -13.80 19.44
C LYS A 170 8.36 -13.07 18.58
N ALA A 171 8.79 -12.54 17.45
CA ALA A 171 7.94 -11.82 16.51
C ALA A 171 7.21 -12.76 15.54
N ALA A 172 7.65 -14.02 15.40
CA ALA A 172 7.02 -15.00 14.51
C ALA A 172 5.53 -15.24 14.82
N GLY A 173 5.09 -14.99 16.06
CA GLY A 173 3.67 -15.01 16.43
C GLY A 173 2.81 -13.91 15.78
N LEU A 174 3.44 -12.85 15.26
CA LEU A 174 2.77 -11.76 14.53
C LEU A 174 2.62 -12.04 13.01
N LEU A 175 3.01 -13.24 12.59
CA LEU A 175 2.97 -13.62 11.19
C LEU A 175 1.54 -14.00 10.79
N GLU A 176 0.91 -13.15 10.02
CA GLU A 176 -0.42 -13.35 9.46
C GLU A 176 -0.31 -13.95 8.05
N VAL A 177 0.21 -15.17 7.95
CA VAL A 177 0.28 -15.91 6.68
C VAL A 177 -0.43 -17.25 6.82
N VAL A 178 -0.80 -17.83 5.67
CA VAL A 178 -1.41 -19.15 5.62
C VAL A 178 -0.45 -20.18 6.22
N ASP A 179 -0.97 -21.07 7.07
CA ASP A 179 -0.17 -22.04 7.83
C ASP A 179 0.80 -22.85 6.97
N SER A 180 0.38 -23.21 5.74
CA SER A 180 1.20 -23.98 4.78
C SER A 180 2.49 -23.26 4.34
N PHE A 181 2.56 -21.93 4.43
CA PHE A 181 3.74 -21.16 4.03
C PHE A 181 4.65 -20.76 5.19
N LYS A 182 4.23 -20.92 6.45
CA LYS A 182 5.00 -20.50 7.63
C LYS A 182 6.42 -21.06 7.66
N ASP A 183 6.56 -22.36 7.46
CA ASP A 183 7.86 -23.03 7.46
C ASP A 183 8.77 -22.52 6.33
N LYS A 184 8.18 -22.24 5.15
CA LYS A 184 8.90 -21.71 4.00
C LYS A 184 9.40 -20.28 4.26
N TYR A 185 8.57 -19.44 4.91
CA TYR A 185 8.99 -18.10 5.35
C TYR A 185 10.14 -18.16 6.35
N ILE A 186 10.06 -19.01 7.37
CA ILE A 186 11.11 -19.17 8.41
C ILE A 186 12.42 -19.66 7.79
N ALA A 187 12.36 -20.66 6.89
CA ALA A 187 13.54 -21.18 6.20
C ALA A 187 14.19 -20.13 5.29
N THR A 188 13.37 -19.38 4.51
CA THR A 188 13.85 -18.33 3.63
C THR A 188 14.42 -17.15 4.41
N ALA A 189 13.78 -16.76 5.50
CA ALA A 189 14.24 -15.66 6.36
C ALA A 189 15.65 -15.88 6.89
N LYS A 190 16.03 -17.10 7.22
CA LYS A 190 17.39 -17.43 7.69
C LYS A 190 18.48 -17.09 6.68
N ASN A 191 18.19 -17.24 5.39
CA ASN A 191 19.13 -17.09 4.28
C ASN A 191 19.26 -15.65 3.72
N VAL A 192 18.37 -14.74 4.11
CA VAL A 192 18.34 -13.36 3.59
C VAL A 192 18.90 -12.39 4.62
N SER A 193 19.72 -11.42 4.25
CA SER A 193 20.25 -10.43 5.20
C SER A 193 19.17 -9.40 5.57
N PRO A 194 19.09 -8.94 6.85
CA PRO A 194 18.15 -7.89 7.23
C PRO A 194 18.38 -6.58 6.47
N ALA A 195 19.63 -6.24 6.17
CA ALA A 195 19.99 -5.04 5.42
C ALA A 195 19.39 -5.06 4.00
N LEU A 196 19.42 -6.22 3.33
CA LEU A 196 18.80 -6.38 2.01
C LEU A 196 17.28 -6.14 2.09
N LEU A 197 16.61 -6.75 3.08
CA LEU A 197 15.15 -6.61 3.24
C LEU A 197 14.73 -5.17 3.54
N ILE A 198 15.45 -4.47 4.42
CA ILE A 198 15.17 -3.07 4.75
C ILE A 198 15.37 -2.17 3.53
N SER A 199 16.45 -2.38 2.78
CA SER A 199 16.72 -1.60 1.57
C SER A 199 15.70 -1.90 0.47
N ALA A 200 15.27 -3.16 0.34
CA ALA A 200 14.20 -3.54 -0.58
C ALA A 200 12.87 -2.87 -0.21
N LEU A 201 12.51 -2.87 1.09
CA LEU A 201 11.30 -2.18 1.57
C LEU A 201 11.32 -0.68 1.26
N ASN A 202 12.47 -0.01 1.39
CA ASN A 202 12.58 1.41 1.02
C ASN A 202 12.33 1.64 -0.47
N ILE A 203 12.90 0.79 -1.36
CA ILE A 203 12.66 0.88 -2.80
C ILE A 203 11.19 0.64 -3.13
N LEU A 204 10.56 -0.37 -2.50
CA LEU A 204 9.17 -0.70 -2.72
C LEU A 204 8.22 0.40 -2.23
N ASN A 205 8.48 0.97 -1.05
CA ASN A 205 7.71 2.09 -0.50
C ASN A 205 7.81 3.33 -1.40
N ASP A 206 9.01 3.69 -1.87
CA ASP A 206 9.18 4.80 -2.82
C ASP A 206 8.44 4.54 -4.13
N THR A 207 8.41 3.29 -4.58
CA THR A 207 7.69 2.88 -5.80
C THR A 207 6.19 2.99 -5.60
N GLU A 208 5.66 2.55 -4.46
CA GLU A 208 4.23 2.63 -4.13
C GLU A 208 3.74 4.09 -4.06
N ILE A 209 4.46 4.95 -3.32
CA ILE A 209 4.11 6.38 -3.18
C ILE A 209 4.03 7.04 -4.55
N ASN A 210 4.97 6.75 -5.45
CA ASN A 210 5.06 7.38 -6.76
C ASN A 210 4.22 6.67 -7.84
N TYR A 211 3.65 5.50 -7.57
CA TYR A 211 2.92 4.69 -8.55
C TYR A 211 1.75 5.43 -9.20
N LYS A 212 0.96 6.16 -8.40
CA LYS A 212 -0.21 6.91 -8.89
C LYS A 212 0.21 8.08 -9.79
N ALA A 213 1.35 8.71 -9.53
CA ALA A 213 1.90 9.82 -10.29
C ALA A 213 2.65 9.36 -11.56
N ALA A 214 3.04 8.09 -11.63
CA ALA A 214 3.79 7.55 -12.76
C ALA A 214 2.97 7.53 -14.04
N ARG A 215 3.49 8.15 -15.12
CA ARG A 215 2.85 8.18 -16.43
C ARG A 215 2.83 6.79 -17.11
N ASN A 216 3.90 6.02 -16.93
CA ASN A 216 4.00 4.64 -17.39
C ASN A 216 4.16 3.72 -16.18
N LYS A 217 3.06 3.17 -15.70
CA LYS A 217 2.98 2.32 -14.51
C LYS A 217 3.83 1.05 -14.65
N ARG A 218 3.78 0.41 -15.85
CA ARG A 218 4.55 -0.79 -16.12
C ARG A 218 6.04 -0.54 -16.00
N LEU A 219 6.56 0.48 -16.69
CA LEU A 219 7.97 0.86 -16.63
C LEU A 219 8.40 1.23 -15.20
N HIS A 220 7.51 1.85 -14.43
CA HIS A 220 7.80 2.23 -13.05
C HIS A 220 8.08 1.01 -12.16
N VAL A 221 7.28 -0.05 -12.29
CA VAL A 221 7.49 -1.32 -11.58
C VAL A 221 8.72 -2.06 -12.11
N GLU A 222 8.93 -2.08 -13.43
CA GLU A 222 10.13 -2.67 -14.04
C GLU A 222 11.41 -2.01 -13.50
N LEU A 223 11.43 -0.69 -13.35
CA LEU A 223 12.55 0.03 -12.74
C LEU A 223 12.76 -0.35 -11.26
N ALA A 224 11.70 -0.60 -10.51
CA ALA A 224 11.81 -1.09 -9.15
C ALA A 224 12.43 -2.50 -9.12
N ILE A 225 11.99 -3.39 -9.99
CA ILE A 225 12.55 -4.76 -10.12
C ILE A 225 14.03 -4.70 -10.48
N ILE A 226 14.43 -3.84 -11.43
CA ILE A 226 15.83 -3.64 -11.78
C ILE A 226 16.65 -3.21 -10.56
N LYS A 227 16.18 -2.19 -9.82
CA LYS A 227 16.84 -1.72 -8.60
C LYS A 227 16.97 -2.82 -7.55
N LEU A 228 15.94 -3.64 -7.39
CA LEU A 228 15.93 -4.76 -6.46
C LEU A 228 16.94 -5.86 -6.86
N CYS A 229 17.01 -6.22 -8.13
CA CYS A 229 17.97 -7.23 -8.61
C CYS A 229 19.44 -6.83 -8.40
N TYR A 230 19.76 -5.54 -8.55
CA TYR A 230 21.13 -5.04 -8.35
C TYR A 230 21.40 -4.51 -6.94
N LEU A 231 20.42 -4.60 -6.02
CA LEU A 231 20.52 -4.06 -4.67
C LEU A 231 21.66 -4.70 -3.86
N GLN A 232 21.83 -6.01 -3.95
CA GLN A 232 22.88 -6.72 -3.24
C GLN A 232 24.26 -6.25 -3.70
N GLN A 233 24.49 -6.13 -5.01
CA GLN A 233 25.73 -5.62 -5.56
C GLN A 233 26.01 -4.18 -5.12
N ALA A 234 24.98 -3.32 -5.07
CA ALA A 234 25.11 -1.95 -4.59
C ALA A 234 25.51 -1.88 -3.10
N ILE A 235 24.99 -2.79 -2.28
CA ILE A 235 25.35 -2.89 -0.85
C ILE A 235 26.80 -3.35 -0.69
N GLU A 236 27.23 -4.35 -1.46
CA GLU A 236 28.62 -4.88 -1.44
C GLU A 236 29.63 -3.81 -1.86
N LEU A 237 29.41 -3.15 -3.00
CA LEU A 237 30.26 -2.07 -3.48
C LEU A 237 30.36 -0.89 -2.51
N SER A 238 29.27 -0.55 -1.84
CA SER A 238 29.28 0.53 -0.85
C SER A 238 30.04 0.15 0.43
N SER A 239 30.07 -1.13 0.78
CA SER A 239 30.84 -1.64 1.93
C SER A 239 32.36 -1.66 1.65
N GLU A 240 32.77 -1.98 0.43
CA GLU A 240 34.19 -1.97 0.01
C GLU A 240 34.75 -0.56 -0.13
N ALA A 241 33.95 0.38 -0.67
CA ALA A 241 34.41 1.76 -0.92
C ALA A 241 34.65 2.57 0.34
N ASN A 242 34.05 2.23 1.48
CA ASN A 242 34.07 3.08 2.67
C ASN A 242 34.93 2.56 3.83
N GLY A 243 35.49 1.34 3.77
CA GLY A 243 36.30 0.79 4.90
C GLY A 243 35.61 0.83 6.27
N LEU A 244 34.31 1.07 6.30
CA LEU A 244 33.53 1.27 7.52
C LEU A 244 33.12 -0.09 8.09
N SER A 245 33.54 -0.31 9.32
CA SER A 245 33.14 -1.45 10.17
C SER A 245 31.62 -1.64 10.10
N LYS A 246 31.19 -2.90 9.90
CA LYS A 246 29.79 -3.36 9.80
C LYS A 246 28.80 -2.80 10.86
N LYS A 247 29.28 -2.14 11.89
CA LYS A 247 28.50 -1.64 13.03
C LYS A 247 27.86 -0.26 12.82
N LYS A 248 28.28 0.52 11.79
CA LYS A 248 27.79 1.89 11.52
C LYS A 248 26.66 1.97 10.48
N TRP A 249 26.26 0.85 9.88
CA TRP A 249 25.31 0.81 8.75
C TRP A 249 23.84 0.82 9.17
N ILE A 250 23.54 0.57 10.44
CA ILE A 250 22.16 0.50 10.94
C ILE A 250 21.54 1.88 11.17
N ASP A 251 22.38 2.92 11.35
CA ASP A 251 21.92 4.25 11.78
C ASP A 251 21.87 5.33 10.68
N ALA A 252 22.26 5.03 9.45
CA ALA A 252 22.23 6.01 8.37
C ALA A 252 21.27 5.61 7.27
N PRO A 253 20.20 6.37 6.99
CA PRO A 253 19.37 6.14 5.80
C PRO A 253 20.24 6.32 4.56
N LEU A 254 20.27 5.29 3.68
CA LEU A 254 20.92 5.33 2.38
C LEU A 254 20.22 6.37 1.49
N ALA A 255 20.60 7.62 1.65
CA ALA A 255 20.31 8.63 0.65
C ALA A 255 21.19 8.31 -0.57
N LEU A 256 20.57 7.82 -1.63
CA LEU A 256 21.17 7.78 -2.97
C LEU A 256 21.53 9.23 -3.35
N ARG A 257 22.74 9.66 -3.00
CA ARG A 257 23.31 10.90 -3.54
C ARG A 257 23.57 10.63 -5.01
N THR A 258 22.70 11.11 -5.88
CA THR A 258 23.03 11.29 -7.29
C THR A 258 24.28 12.16 -7.34
N ALA A 259 25.39 11.57 -7.74
CA ALA A 259 26.62 12.34 -7.97
C ALA A 259 26.28 13.41 -8.99
N ALA A 260 26.47 14.68 -8.61
CA ALA A 260 26.28 15.79 -9.54
C ALA A 260 27.20 15.56 -10.75
N ILE A 261 26.61 15.48 -11.94
CA ILE A 261 27.33 15.38 -13.20
C ILE A 261 28.19 16.62 -13.30
N LYS A 262 29.53 16.47 -13.17
CA LYS A 262 30.47 17.54 -13.44
C LYS A 262 30.34 17.91 -14.92
N PRO A 263 30.08 19.17 -15.29
CA PRO A 263 30.13 19.57 -16.69
C PRO A 263 31.52 19.31 -17.23
N MET A 264 31.62 18.58 -18.34
CA MET A 264 32.86 18.41 -19.07
C MET A 264 33.30 19.79 -19.57
N SER A 265 34.40 20.33 -19.00
CA SER A 265 35.07 21.47 -19.55
C SER A 265 35.77 21.06 -20.83
N GLY A 266 35.11 21.31 -21.97
CA GLY A 266 35.72 21.21 -23.27
C GLY A 266 36.70 22.38 -23.44
N ASN A 267 38.02 22.10 -23.53
CA ASN A 267 38.99 23.04 -23.99
C ASN A 267 38.77 23.31 -25.49
N LEU A 268 38.31 24.53 -25.80
CA LEU A 268 38.43 25.09 -27.15
C LEU A 268 39.70 25.92 -27.23
N PRO A 269 40.52 25.81 -28.29
CA PRO A 269 41.78 26.55 -28.41
C PRO A 269 41.55 28.03 -28.67
N ALA A 270 42.41 28.83 -28.04
CA ALA A 270 42.49 30.29 -28.15
C ALA A 270 42.87 30.73 -29.55
N ALA A 271 42.08 31.66 -30.11
CA ALA A 271 42.55 32.55 -31.19
C ALA A 271 42.37 33.98 -30.71
N GLY A 272 43.46 34.73 -30.85
CA GLY A 272 43.80 35.92 -30.15
C GLY A 272 43.14 37.24 -30.62
N SER A 273 43.66 38.29 -29.97
CA SER A 273 43.68 39.69 -30.32
C SER A 273 42.81 40.64 -29.51
N SER A 274 43.51 41.24 -28.55
CA SER A 274 43.47 42.61 -28.04
C SER A 274 42.43 43.61 -28.55
N ARG A 275 41.75 44.27 -27.57
CA ARG A 275 41.72 45.74 -27.45
C ARG A 275 41.05 46.16 -26.14
N ASP A 276 41.76 47.04 -25.44
CA ASP A 276 41.31 47.81 -24.27
C ASP A 276 40.00 48.56 -24.51
N ILE A 277 39.23 48.81 -23.46
CA ILE A 277 38.68 50.12 -23.05
C ILE A 277 37.93 50.01 -21.69
N GLN A 278 38.53 50.65 -20.71
CA GLN A 278 38.02 51.49 -19.61
C GLN A 278 36.60 51.28 -19.02
N GLN A 279 36.65 51.16 -17.69
CA GLN A 279 35.92 51.87 -16.62
C GLN A 279 34.45 52.23 -16.83
N GLY A 280 33.66 51.82 -15.84
CA GLY A 280 32.52 52.63 -15.45
C GLY A 280 31.38 51.87 -14.73
N THR A 281 31.31 52.14 -13.44
CA THR A 281 30.08 52.34 -12.66
C THR A 281 29.41 51.15 -12.00
N VAL A 282 29.58 51.14 -10.70
CA VAL A 282 28.76 50.48 -9.67
C VAL A 282 27.33 50.97 -9.76
N ILE A 283 26.37 50.07 -9.96
CA ILE A 283 24.95 50.34 -9.70
C ILE A 283 24.42 49.38 -8.66
N LYS A 284 23.98 49.97 -7.56
CA LYS A 284 23.31 49.33 -6.42
C LYS A 284 22.04 48.66 -6.84
N ARG A 285 21.85 47.42 -6.44
CA ARG A 285 20.56 46.73 -6.45
C ARG A 285 19.64 47.34 -5.40
N SER A 286 18.61 48.03 -5.80
CA SER A 286 17.44 48.29 -4.96
C SER A 286 16.32 47.28 -5.34
N GLN A 287 15.79 46.68 -4.30
CA GLN A 287 14.62 45.81 -4.32
C GLN A 287 13.39 46.55 -4.86
N GLN A 288 12.62 45.90 -5.70
CA GLN A 288 11.17 46.13 -5.77
C GLN A 288 10.48 44.87 -6.21
N ASN A 289 9.85 44.20 -5.23
CA ASN A 289 8.76 43.28 -5.41
C ASN A 289 7.59 44.01 -6.05
N LYS A 290 7.10 43.48 -7.17
CA LYS A 290 5.73 43.72 -7.62
C LYS A 290 5.07 42.36 -7.78
N LEU A 291 4.17 42.03 -6.84
CA LEU A 291 3.15 41.01 -6.97
C LEU A 291 2.25 41.37 -8.14
N ASN A 292 2.17 40.50 -9.11
CA ASN A 292 1.07 40.48 -10.08
C ASN A 292 -0.05 39.63 -9.51
N GLU A 293 -1.11 40.28 -9.09
CA GLU A 293 -2.39 39.67 -8.79
C GLU A 293 -3.00 39.10 -10.08
N ALA A 294 -3.09 37.78 -10.16
CA ALA A 294 -3.90 37.12 -11.16
C ALA A 294 -5.37 37.20 -10.72
N LYS A 295 -6.17 37.98 -11.43
CA LYS A 295 -7.62 37.99 -11.30
C LYS A 295 -8.18 36.65 -11.82
N LEU A 296 -8.73 35.85 -10.91
CA LEU A 296 -9.55 34.68 -11.26
C LEU A 296 -10.90 35.18 -11.81
N ILE A 297 -11.14 34.96 -13.09
CA ILE A 297 -12.46 35.13 -13.71
C ILE A 297 -13.23 33.83 -13.46
N ILE A 298 -14.21 33.87 -12.57
CA ILE A 298 -15.14 32.75 -12.35
C ILE A 298 -16.27 32.92 -13.36
N GLU A 299 -16.27 32.13 -14.42
CA GLU A 299 -17.42 32.00 -15.32
C GLU A 299 -18.48 31.12 -14.63
N THR A 300 -19.66 31.68 -14.42
CA THR A 300 -20.82 30.94 -13.93
C THR A 300 -21.39 30.04 -15.04
N PRO A 301 -21.68 28.74 -14.75
CA PRO A 301 -22.22 27.85 -15.78
C PRO A 301 -23.66 28.25 -16.15
N VAL A 302 -23.91 28.38 -17.45
CA VAL A 302 -25.24 28.62 -18.06
C VAL A 302 -26.14 27.40 -17.81
N PRO A 303 -27.40 27.58 -17.35
CA PRO A 303 -28.30 26.46 -17.09
C PRO A 303 -28.77 25.82 -18.40
N VAL A 304 -28.40 24.54 -18.59
CA VAL A 304 -28.89 23.72 -19.69
C VAL A 304 -30.35 23.34 -19.45
N LYS A 305 -31.28 23.85 -20.28
CA LYS A 305 -32.68 23.41 -20.31
C LYS A 305 -32.75 21.95 -20.79
N ARG A 306 -33.21 21.03 -19.92
CA ARG A 306 -33.54 19.65 -20.29
C ARG A 306 -34.87 19.65 -21.08
N PRO A 307 -35.00 18.92 -22.19
CA PRO A 307 -36.29 18.72 -22.83
C PRO A 307 -37.11 17.73 -21.99
N VAL A 308 -38.34 18.12 -21.71
CA VAL A 308 -39.37 17.28 -21.06
C VAL A 308 -39.84 16.28 -22.11
N SER A 309 -39.46 14.99 -21.97
CA SER A 309 -40.08 13.89 -22.71
C SER A 309 -41.28 13.40 -21.92
N ALA A 310 -42.47 13.61 -22.49
CA ALA A 310 -43.73 13.06 -22.00
C ALA A 310 -43.74 11.53 -22.17
N TRP A 311 -44.06 10.81 -21.07
CA TRP A 311 -44.41 9.41 -21.15
C TRP A 311 -45.90 9.29 -21.43
N PRO A 312 -46.35 8.42 -22.32
CA PRO A 312 -47.75 8.10 -22.43
C PRO A 312 -48.24 7.17 -21.34
N ALA A 313 -49.38 7.49 -20.78
CA ALA A 313 -50.12 6.64 -19.84
C ALA A 313 -50.70 5.43 -20.58
N ALA A 314 -50.52 4.22 -20.05
CA ALA A 314 -51.41 3.07 -20.15
C ALA A 314 -51.12 2.16 -18.95
#